data_2b5b46c23aa74d4b6c86488eb483e278
#
_entry.id   2b5b46c23aa74d4b6c86488eb483e278
#
_cell.length_a   1.000
_cell.length_b   1.000
_cell.length_c   1.000
_cell.angle_alpha   90.00
_cell.angle_beta   90.00
_cell.angle_gamma   90.00
#
_symmetry.space_group_name_H-M   'P 1'
#
loop_
_entity.id
_entity.type
_entity.pdbx_description
1 polymer ?
#
loop_
_entity_poly.entity_id
_entity_poly.type
_entity_poly.pdbx_seq_one_letter_code
_entity_poly.pdbx_strand_id
1 'polypeptide(L)'
;MNLFRLCVANLVALFWVVIPTAMGANIIPQPSYIQEKQGTFDLAHNNNILYVGKQPEVNQIIDNFMEQMLGDYGLSLQTNKSKKAGILLQDKKSLGEEAYELSVAANKVVIKASTPAGFFYALRTVNQLILADENHTSLPCILVKDAPRFSYQIGRAHV
;
A
#
# COMPACT_ATOMS: atom_id res chain seq x y z
N MET A 1 7.72 9.68 -73.25
CA MET A 1 8.97 9.72 -72.44
C MET A 1 8.60 10.38 -71.12
N ASN A 2 7.99 9.59 -70.19
CA ASN A 2 7.39 10.06 -69.00
C ASN A 2 8.17 9.51 -67.76
N LEU A 3 8.86 10.40 -67.08
CA LEU A 3 9.54 10.07 -65.84
C LEU A 3 8.51 9.97 -64.68
N PHE A 4 8.27 8.77 -64.22
CA PHE A 4 7.57 8.52 -62.97
C PHE A 4 8.53 8.87 -61.81
N ARG A 5 8.29 10.00 -61.14
CA ARG A 5 8.91 10.31 -59.83
C ARG A 5 8.15 9.56 -58.72
N LEU A 6 8.75 8.50 -58.23
CA LEU A 6 8.32 7.89 -56.97
C LEU A 6 8.71 8.82 -55.83
N CYS A 7 7.72 9.48 -55.21
CA CYS A 7 7.86 10.08 -53.89
C CYS A 7 7.71 8.97 -52.82
N VAL A 8 8.84 8.51 -52.31
CA VAL A 8 8.83 7.66 -51.11
C VAL A 8 8.64 8.60 -49.91
N ALA A 9 7.40 8.68 -49.43
CA ALA A 9 7.10 9.35 -48.16
C ALA A 9 7.61 8.48 -47.01
N ASN A 10 8.70 8.91 -46.39
CA ASN A 10 9.27 8.28 -45.19
C ASN A 10 8.41 8.64 -43.99
N LEU A 11 7.46 7.73 -43.64
CA LEU A 11 6.60 7.86 -42.45
C LEU A 11 7.41 7.40 -41.23
N VAL A 12 8.18 8.33 -40.63
CA VAL A 12 8.79 8.09 -39.34
C VAL A 12 7.71 8.15 -38.27
N ALA A 13 7.17 6.99 -37.92
CA ALA A 13 6.29 6.85 -36.77
C ALA A 13 7.14 7.08 -35.49
N LEU A 14 7.06 8.28 -34.92
CA LEU A 14 7.61 8.55 -33.60
C LEU A 14 6.80 7.76 -32.57
N PHE A 15 7.31 6.60 -32.19
CA PHE A 15 6.79 5.85 -31.06
C PHE A 15 7.19 6.63 -29.79
N TRP A 16 6.25 7.41 -29.25
CA TRP A 16 6.39 7.99 -27.92
C TRP A 16 6.34 6.85 -26.90
N VAL A 17 7.50 6.38 -26.49
CA VAL A 17 7.60 5.51 -25.31
C VAL A 17 7.32 6.39 -24.09
N VAL A 18 6.08 6.36 -23.60
CA VAL A 18 5.76 6.90 -22.28
C VAL A 18 6.44 5.98 -21.27
N ILE A 19 7.61 6.36 -20.80
CA ILE A 19 8.26 5.70 -19.67
C ILE A 19 7.45 6.13 -18.44
N PRO A 20 6.70 5.24 -17.78
CA PRO A 20 6.08 5.59 -16.51
C PRO A 20 7.21 5.93 -15.54
N THR A 21 7.28 7.17 -15.10
CA THR A 21 8.12 7.54 -13.97
C THR A 21 7.55 6.81 -12.75
N ALA A 22 8.23 5.76 -12.32
CA ALA A 22 7.94 5.13 -11.04
C ALA A 22 8.23 6.17 -9.96
N MET A 23 7.20 6.82 -9.44
CA MET A 23 7.31 7.59 -8.21
C MET A 23 7.56 6.58 -7.10
N GLY A 24 8.84 6.43 -6.70
CA GLY A 24 9.24 5.52 -5.64
C GLY A 24 8.43 5.82 -4.37
N ALA A 25 7.79 4.81 -3.81
CA ALA A 25 7.06 4.96 -2.56
C ALA A 25 8.04 5.33 -1.43
N ASN A 26 8.02 6.58 -1.01
CA ASN A 26 8.91 7.10 0.03
C ASN A 26 8.32 6.79 1.42
N ILE A 27 8.56 5.57 1.90
CA ILE A 27 8.09 5.11 3.22
C ILE A 27 9.18 5.40 4.25
N ILE A 28 8.82 6.08 5.36
CA ILE A 28 9.74 6.47 6.43
C ILE A 28 9.26 5.87 7.77
N PRO A 29 10.10 5.13 8.50
CA PRO A 29 11.44 4.66 8.13
C PRO A 29 11.39 3.69 6.93
N GLN A 30 12.51 3.58 6.21
CA GLN A 30 12.58 2.69 5.04
C GLN A 30 12.41 1.23 5.48
N PRO A 31 11.42 0.50 4.95
CA PRO A 31 11.20 -0.90 5.26
C PRO A 31 12.37 -1.80 4.83
N SER A 32 12.47 -2.97 5.44
CA SER A 32 13.51 -3.96 5.14
C SER A 32 13.44 -4.49 3.71
N TYR A 33 12.26 -4.53 3.13
CA TYR A 33 12.03 -4.97 1.74
C TYR A 33 10.84 -4.23 1.13
N ILE A 34 11.07 -3.69 -0.07
CA ILE A 34 10.04 -3.04 -0.91
C ILE A 34 10.16 -3.59 -2.33
N GLN A 35 9.03 -3.96 -2.90
CA GLN A 35 8.91 -4.31 -4.32
C GLN A 35 7.69 -3.58 -4.90
N GLU A 36 7.92 -2.61 -5.74
CA GLU A 36 6.87 -1.91 -6.47
C GLU A 36 6.33 -2.80 -7.60
N LYS A 37 5.05 -2.64 -7.89
CA LYS A 37 4.33 -3.34 -8.96
C LYS A 37 3.52 -2.33 -9.77
N GLN A 38 3.18 -2.67 -10.99
CA GLN A 38 2.32 -1.82 -11.80
C GLN A 38 0.88 -1.85 -11.31
N GLY A 39 0.20 -0.69 -11.38
CA GLY A 39 -1.20 -0.51 -11.03
C GLY A 39 -1.41 0.16 -9.67
N THR A 40 -2.67 0.46 -9.40
CA THR A 40 -3.14 1.09 -8.16
C THR A 40 -4.36 0.35 -7.62
N PHE A 41 -4.54 0.40 -6.30
CA PHE A 41 -5.73 -0.06 -5.60
C PHE A 41 -6.60 1.15 -5.23
N ASP A 42 -7.85 1.14 -5.64
CA ASP A 42 -8.81 2.20 -5.36
C ASP A 42 -9.50 1.96 -4.01
N LEU A 43 -9.21 2.82 -3.04
CA LEU A 43 -9.79 2.79 -1.70
C LEU A 43 -11.24 3.25 -1.66
N ALA A 44 -11.64 4.17 -2.55
CA ALA A 44 -12.99 4.70 -2.57
C ALA A 44 -14.01 3.63 -2.99
N HIS A 45 -13.65 2.80 -3.95
CA HIS A 45 -14.48 1.70 -4.42
C HIS A 45 -14.33 0.40 -3.61
N ASN A 46 -13.18 0.20 -2.96
CA ASN A 46 -12.87 -1.02 -2.18
C ASN A 46 -12.70 -0.71 -0.69
N ASN A 47 -13.66 0.04 -0.13
CA ASN A 47 -13.64 0.61 1.21
C ASN A 47 -13.99 -0.39 2.35
N ASN A 48 -14.03 -1.67 2.06
CA ASN A 48 -14.36 -2.70 3.06
C ASN A 48 -13.10 -3.28 3.68
N ILE A 49 -13.04 -3.31 5.02
CA ILE A 49 -11.96 -3.87 5.82
C ILE A 49 -12.44 -5.07 6.63
N LEU A 50 -11.64 -6.13 6.67
CA LEU A 50 -11.90 -7.34 7.44
C LEU A 50 -10.65 -7.79 8.18
N TYR A 51 -10.80 -8.11 9.46
CA TYR A 51 -9.81 -8.85 10.22
C TYR A 51 -10.21 -10.31 10.38
N VAL A 52 -9.29 -11.20 10.03
CA VAL A 52 -9.42 -12.65 10.23
C VAL A 52 -8.33 -13.10 11.18
N GLY A 53 -8.61 -12.97 12.47
CA GLY A 53 -7.70 -13.30 13.55
C GLY A 53 -8.45 -13.42 14.88
N LYS A 54 -7.68 -13.55 15.97
CA LYS A 54 -8.22 -13.78 17.32
C LYS A 54 -7.79 -12.72 18.34
N GLN A 55 -7.15 -11.65 17.91
CA GLN A 55 -6.61 -10.61 18.80
C GLN A 55 -7.60 -9.44 18.85
N PRO A 56 -8.33 -9.23 19.96
CA PRO A 56 -9.37 -8.18 20.04
C PRO A 56 -8.78 -6.76 19.92
N GLU A 57 -7.53 -6.56 20.30
CA GLU A 57 -6.82 -5.28 20.23
C GLU A 57 -6.67 -4.79 18.76
N VAL A 58 -6.63 -5.74 17.81
CA VAL A 58 -6.55 -5.39 16.38
C VAL A 58 -7.81 -4.69 15.90
N ASN A 59 -8.98 -5.01 16.46
CA ASN A 59 -10.22 -4.29 16.12
C ASN A 59 -10.14 -2.82 16.52
N GLN A 60 -9.61 -2.50 17.70
CA GLN A 60 -9.41 -1.12 18.14
C GLN A 60 -8.45 -0.36 17.22
N ILE A 61 -7.39 -1.03 16.75
CA ILE A 61 -6.43 -0.43 15.80
C ILE A 61 -7.12 -0.13 14.46
N ILE A 62 -8.00 -1.03 14.01
CA ILE A 62 -8.79 -0.83 12.79
C ILE A 62 -9.75 0.33 12.96
N ASP A 63 -10.48 0.41 14.09
CA ASP A 63 -11.43 1.48 14.36
C ASP A 63 -10.71 2.85 14.36
N ASN A 64 -9.57 2.97 15.03
CA ASN A 64 -8.76 4.18 15.03
C ASN A 64 -8.25 4.54 13.62
N PHE A 65 -7.86 3.54 12.82
CA PHE A 65 -7.46 3.75 11.45
C PHE A 65 -8.63 4.25 10.58
N MET A 66 -9.82 3.67 10.74
CA MET A 66 -11.03 4.10 10.02
C MET A 66 -11.42 5.53 10.37
N GLU A 67 -11.36 5.91 11.66
CA GLU A 67 -11.60 7.28 12.11
C GLU A 67 -10.58 8.25 11.51
N GLN A 68 -9.30 7.89 11.47
CA GLN A 68 -8.27 8.68 10.84
C GLN A 68 -8.53 8.85 9.33
N MET A 69 -8.87 7.77 8.61
CA MET A 69 -9.17 7.82 7.17
C MET A 69 -10.33 8.76 6.88
N LEU A 70 -11.37 8.74 7.72
CA LEU A 70 -12.51 9.64 7.57
C LEU A 70 -12.14 11.09 7.89
N GLY A 71 -11.40 11.33 8.98
CA GLY A 71 -11.02 12.68 9.43
C GLY A 71 -10.02 13.38 8.52
N ASP A 72 -8.98 12.66 8.09
CA ASP A 72 -7.88 13.26 7.33
C ASP A 72 -8.16 13.32 5.82
N TYR A 73 -8.89 12.33 5.28
CA TYR A 73 -9.07 12.17 3.82
C TYR A 73 -10.53 12.09 3.36
N GLY A 74 -11.50 12.10 4.26
CA GLY A 74 -12.92 11.91 3.93
C GLY A 74 -13.25 10.48 3.44
N LEU A 75 -12.35 9.52 3.65
CA LEU A 75 -12.51 8.14 3.23
C LEU A 75 -13.31 7.35 4.27
N SER A 76 -14.57 7.04 3.97
CA SER A 76 -15.42 6.22 4.83
C SER A 76 -15.16 4.73 4.58
N LEU A 77 -14.36 4.10 5.45
CA LEU A 77 -14.15 2.66 5.44
C LEU A 77 -15.24 1.95 6.26
N GLN A 78 -15.55 0.71 5.91
CA GLN A 78 -16.58 -0.09 6.57
C GLN A 78 -16.03 -1.47 6.95
N THR A 79 -16.37 -1.94 8.14
CA THR A 79 -16.06 -3.33 8.51
C THR A 79 -16.96 -4.30 7.74
N ASN A 80 -16.37 -5.41 7.27
CA ASN A 80 -17.09 -6.43 6.53
C ASN A 80 -16.79 -7.82 7.11
N LYS A 81 -17.78 -8.70 7.12
CA LYS A 81 -17.60 -10.10 7.53
C LYS A 81 -17.24 -11.02 6.35
N SER A 82 -17.26 -10.50 5.13
CA SER A 82 -16.97 -11.27 3.93
C SER A 82 -15.48 -11.25 3.59
N LYS A 83 -14.90 -12.41 3.29
CA LYS A 83 -13.51 -12.52 2.78
C LYS A 83 -13.28 -11.83 1.42
N LYS A 84 -14.34 -11.27 0.81
CA LYS A 84 -14.26 -10.41 -0.37
C LYS A 84 -13.93 -8.95 -0.05
N ALA A 85 -13.63 -8.63 1.23
CA ALA A 85 -13.21 -7.29 1.61
C ALA A 85 -12.00 -6.82 0.79
N GLY A 86 -11.99 -5.53 0.45
CA GLY A 86 -10.89 -4.90 -0.27
C GLY A 86 -9.60 -4.89 0.56
N ILE A 87 -9.72 -4.67 1.87
CA ILE A 87 -8.59 -4.69 2.82
C ILE A 87 -8.77 -5.87 3.76
N LEU A 88 -7.80 -6.77 3.80
CA LEU A 88 -7.83 -7.98 4.62
C LEU A 88 -6.63 -8.02 5.56
N LEU A 89 -6.90 -8.10 6.87
CA LEU A 89 -5.92 -8.34 7.90
C LEU A 89 -5.96 -9.79 8.36
N GLN A 90 -4.80 -10.44 8.49
CA GLN A 90 -4.70 -11.86 8.86
C GLN A 90 -3.54 -12.10 9.83
N ASP A 91 -3.78 -12.93 10.86
CA ASP A 91 -2.71 -13.39 11.75
C ASP A 91 -1.72 -14.28 11.00
N LYS A 92 -0.42 -14.00 11.18
CA LYS A 92 0.69 -14.82 10.69
C LYS A 92 1.74 -15.01 11.78
N LYS A 93 1.59 -16.06 12.58
CA LYS A 93 2.40 -16.35 13.77
C LYS A 93 3.90 -16.51 13.51
N SER A 94 4.32 -16.72 12.26
CA SER A 94 5.75 -16.86 11.90
C SER A 94 6.51 -15.55 11.79
N LEU A 95 5.82 -14.40 11.92
CA LEU A 95 6.43 -13.08 11.92
C LEU A 95 6.88 -12.68 13.33
N GLY A 96 7.90 -11.84 13.42
CA GLY A 96 8.32 -11.21 14.68
C GLY A 96 7.25 -10.30 15.27
N GLU A 97 7.43 -9.86 16.53
CA GLU A 97 6.41 -9.10 17.26
C GLU A 97 5.95 -7.82 16.56
N GLU A 98 6.85 -7.08 15.95
CA GLU A 98 6.55 -5.83 15.24
C GLU A 98 6.61 -5.99 13.72
N ALA A 99 6.92 -7.20 13.25
CA ALA A 99 7.06 -7.47 11.83
C ALA A 99 5.70 -7.56 11.12
N TYR A 100 5.67 -7.10 9.88
CA TYR A 100 4.49 -7.20 9.02
C TYR A 100 4.84 -7.47 7.56
N GLU A 101 3.86 -7.99 6.84
CA GLU A 101 3.84 -8.07 5.39
C GLU A 101 2.61 -7.31 4.88
N LEU A 102 2.81 -6.35 4.00
CA LEU A 102 1.77 -5.60 3.30
C LEU A 102 1.86 -5.89 1.80
N SER A 103 0.79 -6.41 1.23
CA SER A 103 0.67 -6.64 -0.21
C SER A 103 -0.51 -5.85 -0.75
N VAL A 104 -0.24 -4.88 -1.60
CA VAL A 104 -1.24 -4.10 -2.33
C VAL A 104 -1.28 -4.61 -3.76
N ALA A 105 -2.43 -5.11 -4.19
CA ALA A 105 -2.74 -5.47 -5.57
C ALA A 105 -3.96 -4.68 -6.03
N ALA A 106 -4.19 -4.56 -7.33
CA ALA A 106 -5.25 -3.72 -7.88
C ALA A 106 -6.67 -4.04 -7.36
N ASN A 107 -6.90 -5.25 -6.87
CA ASN A 107 -8.20 -5.70 -6.39
C ASN A 107 -8.25 -5.99 -4.88
N LYS A 108 -7.12 -5.94 -4.19
CA LYS A 108 -7.04 -6.31 -2.77
C LYS A 108 -5.78 -5.83 -2.09
N VAL A 109 -5.94 -5.39 -0.85
CA VAL A 109 -4.86 -5.16 0.12
C VAL A 109 -4.86 -6.30 1.14
N VAL A 110 -3.71 -6.92 1.37
CA VAL A 110 -3.53 -7.97 2.38
C VAL A 110 -2.43 -7.56 3.34
N ILE A 111 -2.78 -7.51 4.62
CA ILE A 111 -1.86 -7.23 5.72
C ILE A 111 -1.72 -8.48 6.59
N LYS A 112 -0.48 -8.88 6.86
CA LYS A 112 -0.18 -10.01 7.74
C LYS A 112 0.78 -9.57 8.83
N ALA A 113 0.45 -9.90 10.07
CA ALA A 113 1.29 -9.68 11.24
C ALA A 113 1.05 -10.75 12.30
N SER A 114 1.93 -10.85 13.29
CA SER A 114 1.76 -11.80 14.39
C SER A 114 1.11 -11.15 15.61
N THR A 115 1.24 -9.86 15.77
CA THR A 115 0.81 -9.09 16.95
C THR A 115 0.04 -7.82 16.55
N PRO A 116 -0.69 -7.19 17.50
CA PRO A 116 -1.32 -5.89 17.27
C PRO A 116 -0.32 -4.79 16.85
N ALA A 117 0.92 -4.81 17.39
CA ALA A 117 1.96 -3.85 17.01
C ALA A 117 2.31 -3.94 15.53
N GLY A 118 2.49 -5.16 14.98
CA GLY A 118 2.76 -5.36 13.57
C GLY A 118 1.62 -4.85 12.67
N PHE A 119 0.35 -5.06 13.07
CA PHE A 119 -0.78 -4.49 12.34
C PHE A 119 -0.81 -2.97 12.39
N PHE A 120 -0.51 -2.38 13.54
CA PHE A 120 -0.41 -0.93 13.69
C PHE A 120 0.63 -0.33 12.73
N TYR A 121 1.85 -0.88 12.68
CA TYR A 121 2.89 -0.39 11.77
C TYR A 121 2.52 -0.59 10.30
N ALA A 122 1.89 -1.71 9.96
CA ALA A 122 1.41 -1.94 8.59
C ALA A 122 0.36 -0.89 8.16
N LEU A 123 -0.60 -0.56 9.02
CA LEU A 123 -1.61 0.47 8.74
C LEU A 123 -0.99 1.88 8.68
N ARG A 124 0.07 2.17 9.47
CA ARG A 124 0.85 3.41 9.33
C ARG A 124 1.54 3.49 7.97
N THR A 125 2.06 2.37 7.46
CA THR A 125 2.63 2.31 6.10
C THR A 125 1.55 2.55 5.04
N VAL A 126 0.35 1.97 5.19
CA VAL A 126 -0.79 2.25 4.30
C VAL A 126 -1.11 3.74 4.30
N ASN A 127 -1.14 4.39 5.46
CA ASN A 127 -1.38 5.84 5.56
C ASN A 127 -0.33 6.67 4.81
N GLN A 128 0.96 6.32 4.91
CA GLN A 128 2.02 7.00 4.16
C GLN A 128 1.86 6.81 2.63
N LEU A 129 1.40 5.65 2.19
CA LEU A 129 1.12 5.41 0.77
C LEU A 129 -0.08 6.24 0.27
N ILE A 130 -1.10 6.47 1.10
CA ILE A 130 -2.24 7.35 0.79
C ILE A 130 -1.77 8.81 0.68
N LEU A 131 -0.91 9.28 1.59
CA LEU A 131 -0.36 10.62 1.56
C LEU A 131 0.45 10.92 0.29
N ALA A 132 1.03 9.89 -0.34
CA ALA A 132 1.77 10.01 -1.58
C ALA A 132 0.86 10.16 -2.82
N ASP A 133 -0.43 9.89 -2.71
CA ASP A 133 -1.43 10.09 -3.77
C ASP A 133 -2.07 11.48 -3.65
N GLU A 134 -2.04 12.27 -4.73
CA GLU A 134 -2.58 13.65 -4.74
C GLU A 134 -4.07 13.72 -4.38
N ASN A 135 -4.83 12.69 -4.72
CA ASN A 135 -6.27 12.61 -4.44
C ASN A 135 -6.58 11.87 -3.13
N HIS A 136 -5.57 11.27 -2.47
CA HIS A 136 -5.70 10.46 -1.25
C HIS A 136 -6.72 9.32 -1.33
N THR A 137 -6.98 8.79 -2.53
CA THR A 137 -7.99 7.75 -2.78
C THR A 137 -7.42 6.44 -3.28
N SER A 138 -6.13 6.40 -3.63
CA SER A 138 -5.50 5.22 -4.19
C SER A 138 -4.19 4.84 -3.49
N LEU A 139 -3.85 3.55 -3.59
CA LEU A 139 -2.58 3.01 -3.13
C LEU A 139 -1.82 2.42 -4.33
N PRO A 140 -0.51 2.66 -4.46
CA PRO A 140 0.29 1.99 -5.47
C PRO A 140 0.34 0.49 -5.19
N CYS A 141 0.33 -0.34 -6.24
CA CYS A 141 0.55 -1.77 -6.08
C CYS A 141 1.98 -2.03 -5.62
N ILE A 142 2.13 -2.62 -4.43
CA ILE A 142 3.43 -2.77 -3.76
C ILE A 142 3.43 -4.00 -2.85
N LEU A 143 4.60 -4.58 -2.67
CA LEU A 143 4.87 -5.55 -1.63
C LEU A 143 5.89 -4.97 -0.67
N VAL A 144 5.49 -4.83 0.60
CA VAL A 144 6.36 -4.35 1.68
C VAL A 144 6.49 -5.47 2.69
N LYS A 145 7.73 -5.71 3.15
CA LYS A 145 7.98 -6.53 4.33
C LYS A 145 8.88 -5.74 5.25
N ASP A 146 8.51 -5.67 6.48
CA ASP A 146 9.30 -4.97 7.48
C ASP A 146 9.37 -5.75 8.79
N ALA A 147 10.47 -5.53 9.49
CA ALA A 147 10.73 -6.05 10.82
C ALA A 147 11.63 -5.04 11.53
N PRO A 148 11.48 -4.84 12.84
CA PRO A 148 12.33 -3.91 13.56
C PRO A 148 13.79 -4.32 13.43
N ARG A 149 14.63 -3.35 13.08
CA ARG A 149 16.08 -3.57 12.95
C ARG A 149 16.77 -3.66 14.30
N PHE A 150 16.12 -3.11 15.35
CA PHE A 150 16.63 -3.07 16.71
C PHE A 150 15.52 -3.44 17.68
N SER A 151 15.77 -4.44 18.54
CA SER A 151 14.86 -4.87 19.60
C SER A 151 14.84 -3.90 20.83
N TYR A 152 15.64 -2.82 20.79
CA TYR A 152 15.72 -1.84 21.86
C TYR A 152 15.70 -0.42 21.32
N GLN A 153 14.67 0.35 21.67
CA GLN A 153 14.74 1.80 21.61
C GLN A 153 15.38 2.31 22.92
N ILE A 154 16.68 2.58 22.86
CA ILE A 154 17.37 3.32 23.93
C ILE A 154 16.98 4.79 23.80
N GLY A 155 15.99 5.21 24.56
CA GLY A 155 15.50 6.59 24.55
C GLY A 155 14.91 7.00 25.88
N ARG A 156 15.62 6.72 27.00
CA ARG A 156 15.44 7.46 28.26
C ARG A 156 16.80 7.98 28.70
N ALA A 157 17.12 9.19 28.27
CA ALA A 157 18.05 10.00 29.01
C ALA A 157 17.36 10.37 30.33
N HIS A 158 17.80 9.81 31.46
CA HIS A 158 17.49 10.36 32.76
C HIS A 158 18.35 11.62 32.92
N VAL A 159 17.66 12.76 32.97
CA VAL A 159 18.19 14.00 33.49
C VAL A 159 17.82 14.06 34.95
#